data_db8bb7517a05b9ab4014dcecc34c505d
#
_entry.id   db8bb7517a05b9ab4014dcecc34c505d
#
_cell.length_a   1.000
_cell.length_b   1.000
_cell.length_c   1.000
_cell.angle_alpha   90.00
_cell.angle_beta   90.00
_cell.angle_gamma   90.00
#
_symmetry.space_group_name_H-M   'P 1'
#
loop_
_entity.id
_entity.type
_entity.pdbx_description
1 polymer ?
#
loop_
_entity_poly.entity_id
_entity_poly.type
_entity_poly.pdbx_seq_one_letter_code
_entity_poly.pdbx_strand_id
1 'polypeptide(L)'
;MLKTLIINGSPRINGDTASLLDVLKENIDGEYRVIDAYRCSISPCLDCRFCWENNGCAINDEMQEIYDYIQISDNILIASPIFFSELTGKLLDVGSRLQTYFCATFFRKEKPIAKSKKGAVVLVGGGDGNMRKPYETACTLLHHMNCYNIH
;
A
#
# COMPACT_ATOMS: atom_id res chain seq x y z
N MET A 1 -15.44 7.72 -13.29
CA MET A 1 -14.01 8.10 -13.36
C MET A 1 -13.20 7.12 -12.54
N LEU A 2 -12.12 6.58 -13.09
CA LEU A 2 -11.24 5.64 -12.38
C LEU A 2 -10.49 6.36 -11.25
N LYS A 3 -10.28 5.66 -10.14
CA LYS A 3 -9.56 6.15 -8.96
C LYS A 3 -8.34 5.27 -8.70
N THR A 4 -7.17 5.89 -8.67
CA THR A 4 -5.91 5.20 -8.42
C THR A 4 -5.29 5.67 -7.11
N LEU A 5 -5.01 4.73 -6.20
CA LEU A 5 -4.21 4.97 -5.01
C LEU A 5 -2.75 4.65 -5.31
N ILE A 6 -1.86 5.60 -5.05
CA ILE A 6 -0.41 5.41 -5.15
C ILE A 6 0.17 5.45 -3.74
N ILE A 7 0.81 4.38 -3.32
CA ILE A 7 1.53 4.30 -2.04
C ILE A 7 3.02 4.40 -2.35
N ASN A 8 3.61 5.55 -2.06
CA ASN A 8 5.01 5.84 -2.33
C ASN A 8 5.86 5.58 -1.08
N GLY A 9 6.77 4.64 -1.19
CA GLY A 9 7.71 4.26 -0.13
C GLY A 9 9.10 4.93 -0.25
N SER A 10 9.29 5.91 -1.13
CA SER A 10 10.57 6.57 -1.28
C SER A 10 10.76 7.71 -0.27
N PRO A 11 11.92 7.77 0.43
CA PRO A 11 12.25 8.91 1.30
C PRO A 11 12.67 10.15 0.50
N ARG A 12 13.07 9.99 -0.76
CA ARG A 12 13.60 11.07 -1.61
C ARG A 12 12.52 11.71 -2.46
N ILE A 13 12.41 13.04 -2.39
CA ILE A 13 11.45 13.82 -3.20
C ILE A 13 11.83 13.81 -4.69
N ASN A 14 13.12 13.85 -4.99
CA ASN A 14 13.67 13.96 -6.35
C ASN A 14 14.60 12.78 -6.69
N GLY A 15 14.18 11.56 -6.37
CA GLY A 15 14.93 10.34 -6.71
C GLY A 15 14.36 9.61 -7.91
N ASP A 16 14.91 8.45 -8.20
CA ASP A 16 14.50 7.64 -9.37
C ASP A 16 13.06 7.14 -9.24
N THR A 17 12.64 6.74 -8.03
CA THR A 17 11.24 6.35 -7.77
C THR A 17 10.28 7.51 -8.04
N ALA A 18 10.63 8.72 -7.60
CA ALA A 18 9.82 9.92 -7.84
C ALA A 18 9.72 10.22 -9.33
N SER A 19 10.81 10.13 -10.07
CA SER A 19 10.84 10.35 -11.52
C SER A 19 9.95 9.38 -12.29
N LEU A 20 9.98 8.10 -11.91
CA LEU A 20 9.09 7.09 -12.50
C LEU A 20 7.63 7.35 -12.15
N LEU A 21 7.34 7.74 -10.90
CA LEU A 21 5.98 8.08 -10.50
C LEU A 21 5.45 9.30 -11.25
N ASP A 22 6.27 10.29 -11.55
CA ASP A 22 5.84 11.47 -12.30
C ASP A 22 5.40 11.09 -13.72
N VAL A 23 6.17 10.24 -14.41
CA VAL A 23 5.79 9.69 -15.72
C VAL A 23 4.50 8.87 -15.64
N LEU A 24 4.34 8.07 -14.60
CA LEU A 24 3.11 7.28 -14.42
C LEU A 24 1.89 8.16 -14.18
N LYS A 25 2.01 9.19 -13.34
CA LYS A 25 0.91 10.14 -13.07
C LYS A 25 0.40 10.84 -14.33
N GLU A 26 1.30 11.19 -15.25
CA GLU A 26 0.93 11.80 -16.52
C GLU A 26 0.11 10.87 -17.43
N ASN A 27 0.18 9.55 -17.18
CA ASN A 27 -0.45 8.51 -18.00
C ASN A 27 -1.58 7.77 -17.28
N ILE A 28 -1.95 8.19 -16.06
CA ILE A 28 -3.08 7.61 -15.33
C ILE A 28 -4.41 8.18 -15.86
N ASP A 29 -5.29 7.29 -16.28
CA ASP A 29 -6.66 7.64 -16.59
C ASP A 29 -7.48 7.88 -15.31
N GLY A 30 -8.11 9.03 -15.20
CA GLY A 30 -8.94 9.38 -14.06
C GLY A 30 -8.20 10.17 -12.99
N GLU A 31 -8.64 10.05 -11.75
CA GLU A 31 -8.01 10.72 -10.62
C GLU A 31 -7.05 9.80 -9.86
N TYR A 32 -6.05 10.38 -9.24
CA TYR A 32 -5.17 9.63 -8.34
C TYR A 32 -4.94 10.36 -7.02
N ARG A 33 -4.64 9.60 -5.97
CA ARG A 33 -4.17 10.10 -4.69
C ARG A 33 -2.83 9.45 -4.37
N VAL A 34 -1.86 10.26 -3.94
CA VAL A 34 -0.56 9.78 -3.48
C VAL A 34 -0.51 9.79 -1.96
N ILE A 35 -0.12 8.66 -1.38
CA ILE A 35 0.24 8.54 0.02
C ILE A 35 1.76 8.40 0.09
N ASP A 36 2.39 9.35 0.73
CA ASP A 36 3.83 9.42 0.89
C ASP A 36 4.22 8.85 2.25
N ALA A 37 4.70 7.62 2.31
CA ALA A 37 4.94 6.91 3.56
C ALA A 37 5.92 7.63 4.49
N TYR A 38 6.88 8.38 3.92
CA TYR A 38 7.85 9.15 4.70
C TYR A 38 7.33 10.52 5.17
N ARG A 39 6.19 10.99 4.67
CA ARG A 39 5.64 12.31 4.99
C ARG A 39 4.27 12.26 5.65
N CYS A 40 3.65 11.10 5.69
CA CYS A 40 2.40 10.89 6.43
C CYS A 40 2.69 10.54 7.90
N SER A 41 1.73 10.87 8.77
CA SER A 41 1.78 10.50 10.18
C SER A 41 0.99 9.20 10.40
N ILE A 42 1.66 8.07 10.20
CA ILE A 42 1.07 6.74 10.35
C ILE A 42 1.96 5.91 11.28
N SER A 43 1.37 5.44 12.38
CA SER A 43 1.98 4.47 13.28
C SER A 43 1.97 3.08 12.65
N PRO A 44 2.98 2.24 12.87
CA PRO A 44 2.87 0.82 12.58
C PRO A 44 1.79 0.16 13.43
N CYS A 45 1.37 -1.04 13.07
CA CYS A 45 0.47 -1.84 13.87
C CYS A 45 1.08 -2.14 15.24
N LEU A 46 0.30 -1.93 16.31
CA LEU A 46 0.73 -2.14 17.71
C LEU A 46 0.23 -3.47 18.30
N ASP A 47 -0.35 -4.35 17.48
CA ASP A 47 -0.93 -5.63 17.91
C ASP A 47 -1.92 -5.47 19.08
N CYS A 48 -2.71 -4.40 19.08
CA CYS A 48 -3.70 -4.14 20.12
C CYS A 48 -4.92 -5.08 20.08
N ARG A 49 -5.06 -5.86 19.02
CA ARG A 49 -6.11 -6.86 18.79
C ARG A 49 -7.54 -6.33 18.70
N PHE A 50 -7.72 -5.02 18.67
CA PHE A 50 -9.04 -4.42 18.48
C PHE A 50 -9.77 -4.98 17.26
N CYS A 51 -9.06 -5.11 16.12
CA CYS A 51 -9.62 -5.61 14.86
C CYS A 51 -9.91 -7.11 14.83
N TRP A 52 -9.57 -7.86 15.88
CA TRP A 52 -9.98 -9.26 16.00
C TRP A 52 -11.50 -9.39 16.18
N GLU A 53 -12.09 -8.45 16.89
CA GLU A 53 -13.51 -8.47 17.28
C GLU A 53 -14.30 -7.30 16.68
N ASN A 54 -13.63 -6.23 16.27
CA ASN A 54 -14.26 -5.00 15.80
C ASN A 54 -13.82 -4.65 14.38
N ASN A 55 -14.72 -4.02 13.63
CA ASN A 55 -14.38 -3.49 12.31
C ASN A 55 -13.43 -2.29 12.43
N GLY A 56 -12.44 -2.22 11.53
CA GLY A 56 -11.49 -1.13 11.45
C GLY A 56 -10.29 -1.26 12.40
N CYS A 57 -9.57 -0.17 12.58
CA CYS A 57 -8.39 -0.06 13.43
C CYS A 57 -8.63 0.98 14.53
N ALA A 58 -8.17 0.66 15.76
CA ALA A 58 -8.31 1.57 16.91
C ALA A 58 -7.39 2.79 16.85
N ILE A 59 -6.31 2.74 16.05
CA ILE A 59 -5.35 3.85 15.95
C ILE A 59 -5.96 4.95 15.09
N ASN A 60 -6.15 6.14 15.70
CA ASN A 60 -6.69 7.30 15.00
C ASN A 60 -5.56 8.18 14.48
N ASP A 61 -5.14 7.91 13.26
CA ASP A 61 -4.12 8.64 12.51
C ASP A 61 -4.51 8.75 11.02
N GLU A 62 -3.61 9.26 10.17
CA GLU A 62 -3.87 9.43 8.74
C GLU A 62 -4.20 8.12 8.00
N MET A 63 -3.95 6.95 8.60
CA MET A 63 -4.34 5.68 8.00
C MET A 63 -5.86 5.52 7.84
N GLN A 64 -6.65 6.20 8.66
CA GLN A 64 -8.12 6.16 8.53
C GLN A 64 -8.59 6.66 7.16
N GLU A 65 -8.01 7.77 6.67
CA GLU A 65 -8.32 8.28 5.33
C GLU A 65 -7.84 7.34 4.22
N ILE A 66 -6.73 6.63 4.46
CA ILE A 66 -6.23 5.64 3.50
C ILE A 66 -7.18 4.46 3.40
N TYR A 67 -7.71 3.97 4.52
CA TYR A 67 -8.73 2.91 4.48
C TYR A 67 -9.94 3.32 3.65
N ASP A 68 -10.43 4.55 3.83
CA ASP A 68 -11.56 5.06 3.06
C ASP A 68 -11.23 5.11 1.55
N TYR A 69 -10.02 5.57 1.21
CA TYR A 69 -9.62 5.65 -0.19
C TYR A 69 -9.37 4.26 -0.81
N ILE A 70 -8.85 3.30 -0.05
CA ILE A 70 -8.74 1.90 -0.49
C ILE A 70 -10.12 1.36 -0.87
N GLN A 71 -11.17 1.63 -0.10
CA GLN A 71 -12.52 1.14 -0.41
C GLN A 71 -13.01 1.57 -1.80
N ILE A 72 -12.77 2.81 -2.17
CA ILE A 72 -13.29 3.40 -3.42
C ILE A 72 -12.36 3.27 -4.62
N SER A 73 -11.10 2.92 -4.44
CA SER A 73 -10.11 2.79 -5.52
C SER A 73 -10.43 1.69 -6.50
N ASP A 74 -10.12 1.92 -7.78
CA ASP A 74 -10.13 0.93 -8.85
C ASP A 74 -8.76 0.27 -9.02
N ASN A 75 -7.70 1.04 -8.80
CA ASN A 75 -6.31 0.61 -8.94
C ASN A 75 -5.51 0.99 -7.71
N ILE A 76 -4.51 0.16 -7.36
CA ILE A 76 -3.53 0.48 -6.32
C ILE A 76 -2.13 0.21 -6.85
N LEU A 77 -1.27 1.22 -6.76
CA LEU A 77 0.14 1.15 -7.12
C LEU A 77 1.00 1.27 -5.86
N ILE A 78 1.91 0.32 -5.68
CA ILE A 78 2.97 0.41 -4.67
C ILE A 78 4.28 0.73 -5.39
N ALA A 79 4.94 1.81 -4.99
CA ALA A 79 6.24 2.20 -5.50
C ALA A 79 7.25 2.31 -4.36
N SER A 80 8.44 1.69 -4.50
CA SER A 80 9.46 1.71 -3.45
C SER A 80 10.85 1.52 -4.02
N PRO A 81 11.85 2.23 -3.49
CA PRO A 81 13.22 1.76 -3.62
C PRO A 81 13.39 0.47 -2.80
N ILE A 82 14.41 -0.30 -3.15
CA ILE A 82 14.75 -1.55 -2.45
C ILE A 82 15.82 -1.24 -1.39
N PHE A 83 15.47 -1.46 -0.13
CA PHE A 83 16.37 -1.31 1.01
C PHE A 83 16.55 -2.68 1.68
N PHE A 84 17.79 -3.18 1.75
CA PHE A 84 18.10 -4.51 2.32
C PHE A 84 17.22 -5.63 1.74
N SER A 85 17.08 -5.64 0.41
CA SER A 85 16.27 -6.63 -0.32
C SER A 85 14.78 -6.62 0.08
N GLU A 86 14.27 -5.49 0.56
CA GLU A 86 12.88 -5.34 0.99
C GLU A 86 12.32 -3.96 0.62
N LEU A 87 11.03 -3.77 0.81
CA LEU A 87 10.38 -2.47 0.78
C LEU A 87 10.93 -1.58 1.91
N THR A 88 10.80 -0.27 1.78
CA THR A 88 11.29 0.65 2.81
C THR A 88 10.53 0.48 4.12
N GLY A 89 11.19 0.80 5.24
CA GLY A 89 10.61 0.65 6.57
C GLY A 89 9.31 1.42 6.76
N LYS A 90 9.24 2.67 6.29
CA LYS A 90 8.01 3.47 6.39
C LYS A 90 6.86 2.92 5.54
N LEU A 91 7.16 2.33 4.40
CA LEU A 91 6.14 1.63 3.61
C LEU A 91 5.64 0.39 4.33
N LEU A 92 6.51 -0.34 5.02
CA LEU A 92 6.13 -1.49 5.86
C LEU A 92 5.31 -1.06 7.08
N ASP A 93 5.55 0.11 7.66
CA ASP A 93 4.69 0.67 8.72
C ASP A 93 3.25 0.83 8.20
N VAL A 94 3.08 1.44 7.02
CA VAL A 94 1.76 1.55 6.36
C VAL A 94 1.17 0.18 6.08
N GLY A 95 1.96 -0.72 5.50
CA GLY A 95 1.53 -2.08 5.16
C GLY A 95 1.11 -2.90 6.38
N SER A 96 1.77 -2.73 7.53
CA SER A 96 1.41 -3.43 8.76
C SER A 96 0.00 -3.10 9.24
N ARG A 97 -0.52 -1.92 8.89
CA ARG A 97 -1.87 -1.47 9.24
C ARG A 97 -2.97 -2.16 8.42
N LEU A 98 -2.61 -2.94 7.39
CA LEU A 98 -3.54 -3.81 6.67
C LEU A 98 -3.94 -5.04 7.49
N GLN A 99 -3.37 -5.23 8.68
CA GLN A 99 -3.75 -6.26 9.64
C GLN A 99 -5.26 -6.28 9.92
N THR A 100 -5.91 -5.12 9.89
CA THR A 100 -7.38 -5.04 10.07
C THR A 100 -8.14 -5.83 8.99
N TYR A 101 -7.65 -5.86 7.75
CA TYR A 101 -8.27 -6.62 6.66
C TYR A 101 -8.03 -8.12 6.79
N PHE A 102 -6.82 -8.50 7.21
CA PHE A 102 -6.53 -9.89 7.54
C PHE A 102 -7.45 -10.39 8.65
N CYS A 103 -7.60 -9.64 9.74
CA CYS A 103 -8.43 -10.00 10.88
C CYS A 103 -9.91 -10.07 10.51
N ALA A 104 -10.40 -9.18 9.66
CA ALA A 104 -11.77 -9.24 9.16
C ALA A 104 -12.06 -10.59 8.47
N THR A 105 -11.14 -11.03 7.62
CA THR A 105 -11.31 -12.28 6.88
C THR A 105 -11.12 -13.51 7.77
N PHE A 106 -10.06 -13.53 8.59
CA PHE A 106 -9.68 -14.73 9.35
C PHE A 106 -10.48 -14.94 10.63
N PHE A 107 -10.69 -13.87 11.40
CA PHE A 107 -11.35 -13.98 12.71
C PHE A 107 -12.84 -13.70 12.63
N ARG A 108 -13.24 -12.64 11.91
CA ARG A 108 -14.65 -12.26 11.84
C ARG A 108 -15.42 -12.87 10.67
N LYS A 109 -14.72 -13.55 9.73
CA LYS A 109 -15.30 -14.17 8.54
C LYS A 109 -16.07 -13.17 7.66
N GLU A 110 -15.58 -11.94 7.58
CA GLU A 110 -16.15 -10.85 6.80
C GLU A 110 -15.35 -10.61 5.51
N LYS A 111 -15.97 -9.94 4.55
CA LYS A 111 -15.31 -9.45 3.35
C LYS A 111 -15.07 -7.93 3.50
N PRO A 112 -13.88 -7.51 3.96
CA PRO A 112 -13.64 -6.12 4.35
C PRO A 112 -13.63 -5.13 3.19
N ILE A 113 -13.31 -5.61 1.97
CA ILE A 113 -13.26 -4.79 0.76
C ILE A 113 -14.09 -5.50 -0.31
N ALA A 114 -15.22 -4.89 -0.70
CA ALA A 114 -16.12 -5.49 -1.68
C ALA A 114 -15.59 -5.38 -3.12
N LYS A 115 -15.00 -4.25 -3.45
CA LYS A 115 -14.54 -3.92 -4.81
C LYS A 115 -13.20 -4.58 -5.11
N SER A 116 -13.17 -5.44 -6.14
CA SER A 116 -11.92 -5.97 -6.69
C SER A 116 -11.16 -4.88 -7.46
N LYS A 117 -9.85 -4.90 -7.36
CA LYS A 117 -8.97 -3.85 -7.91
C LYS A 117 -7.85 -4.46 -8.75
N LYS A 118 -7.26 -3.63 -9.61
CA LYS A 118 -5.99 -3.95 -10.26
C LYS A 118 -4.84 -3.45 -9.39
N GLY A 119 -3.75 -4.21 -9.37
CA GLY A 119 -2.54 -3.84 -8.63
C GLY A 119 -1.36 -3.61 -9.57
N ALA A 120 -0.44 -2.73 -9.17
CA ALA A 120 0.85 -2.57 -9.83
C ALA A 120 1.95 -2.33 -8.79
N VAL A 121 3.16 -2.75 -9.14
CA VAL A 121 4.37 -2.61 -8.31
C VAL A 121 5.48 -1.97 -9.11
N VAL A 122 6.08 -0.91 -8.57
CA VAL A 122 7.28 -0.27 -9.11
C VAL A 122 8.39 -0.39 -8.07
N LEU A 123 9.45 -1.10 -8.42
CA LEU A 123 10.62 -1.27 -7.56
C LEU A 123 11.87 -0.68 -8.24
N VAL A 124 12.64 0.07 -7.47
CA VAL A 124 13.87 0.70 -7.94
C VAL A 124 15.03 0.24 -7.06
N GLY A 125 15.98 -0.46 -7.68
CA GLY A 125 17.19 -0.93 -7.02
C GLY A 125 18.46 -0.47 -7.73
N GLY A 126 19.50 -0.15 -6.97
CA GLY A 126 20.79 0.34 -7.48
C GLY A 126 21.86 -0.73 -7.64
N GLY A 127 21.57 -2.00 -7.48
CA GLY A 127 22.55 -3.09 -7.55
C GLY A 127 21.97 -4.37 -8.17
N ASP A 128 22.75 -5.42 -8.14
CA ASP A 128 22.38 -6.75 -8.66
C ASP A 128 21.41 -7.51 -7.72
N GLY A 129 20.80 -6.82 -6.79
CA GLY A 129 19.94 -7.38 -5.77
C GLY A 129 18.69 -8.06 -6.35
N ASN A 130 18.28 -9.15 -5.70
CA ASN A 130 17.08 -9.88 -6.05
C ASN A 130 15.83 -9.08 -5.71
N MET A 131 15.06 -8.72 -6.74
CA MET A 131 13.78 -8.01 -6.57
C MET A 131 12.62 -8.92 -6.13
N ARG A 132 12.83 -10.22 -6.07
CA ARG A 132 11.75 -11.19 -5.79
C ARG A 132 11.10 -10.95 -4.44
N LYS A 133 11.91 -10.82 -3.38
CA LYS A 133 11.40 -10.66 -2.01
C LYS A 133 10.55 -9.39 -1.84
N PRO A 134 11.02 -8.18 -2.19
CA PRO A 134 10.18 -6.98 -2.07
C PRO A 134 8.97 -7.01 -2.98
N TYR A 135 9.06 -7.65 -4.15
CA TYR A 135 7.90 -7.86 -5.02
C TYR A 135 6.85 -8.77 -4.37
N GLU A 136 7.26 -9.90 -3.79
CA GLU A 136 6.36 -10.82 -3.09
C GLU A 136 5.70 -10.12 -1.88
N THR A 137 6.44 -9.30 -1.14
CA THR A 137 5.89 -8.48 -0.04
C THR A 137 4.84 -7.50 -0.57
N ALA A 138 5.15 -6.76 -1.64
CA ALA A 138 4.22 -5.81 -2.23
C ALA A 138 2.94 -6.52 -2.75
N CYS A 139 3.08 -7.68 -3.38
CA CYS A 139 1.95 -8.50 -3.82
C CYS A 139 1.08 -8.94 -2.65
N THR A 140 1.68 -9.33 -1.53
CA THR A 140 0.95 -9.69 -0.31
C THR A 140 0.12 -8.51 0.19
N LEU A 141 0.70 -7.31 0.26
CA LEU A 141 -0.02 -6.11 0.66
C LEU A 141 -1.18 -5.80 -0.31
N LEU A 142 -0.93 -5.88 -1.61
CA LEU A 142 -1.96 -5.67 -2.63
C LEU A 142 -3.11 -6.67 -2.53
N HIS A 143 -2.82 -7.95 -2.29
CA HIS A 143 -3.85 -8.97 -2.11
C HIS A 143 -4.74 -8.66 -0.89
N HIS A 144 -4.17 -8.18 0.21
CA HIS A 144 -4.96 -7.74 1.38
C HIS A 144 -5.82 -6.50 1.10
N MET A 145 -5.49 -5.73 0.07
CA MET A 145 -6.32 -4.63 -0.42
C MET A 145 -7.30 -5.06 -1.54
N ASN A 146 -7.49 -6.35 -1.72
CA ASN A 146 -8.36 -6.96 -2.74
C ASN A 146 -7.92 -6.67 -4.18
N CYS A 147 -6.60 -6.56 -4.40
CA CYS A 147 -6.02 -6.43 -5.74
C CYS A 147 -5.70 -7.79 -6.34
N TYR A 148 -6.13 -8.00 -7.56
CA TYR A 148 -5.80 -9.14 -8.41
C TYR A 148 -5.27 -8.63 -9.76
N ASN A 149 -4.63 -9.48 -10.55
CA ASN A 149 -3.96 -9.06 -11.79
C ASN A 149 -2.91 -7.99 -11.52
N ILE A 150 -1.89 -8.36 -10.73
CA ILE A 150 -0.79 -7.47 -10.34
C ILE A 150 0.26 -7.46 -11.46
N HIS A 151 0.70 -6.27 -11.83
CA HIS A 151 1.70 -6.00 -12.87
C HIS A 151 2.96 -5.36 -12.32
#